data_cc065bcddada3e9fc3240eb10596cb34
#
_entry.id   cc065bcddada3e9fc3240eb10596cb34
#
_cell.length_a   1.000
_cell.length_b   1.000
_cell.length_c   1.000
_cell.angle_alpha   90.00
_cell.angle_beta   90.00
_cell.angle_gamma   90.00
#
_symmetry.space_group_name_H-M   'P 1'
#
loop_
_entity.id
_entity.type
_entity.pdbx_description
1 polymer ?
#
loop_
_entity_poly.entity_id
_entity_poly.type
_entity_poly.pdbx_seq_one_letter_code
_entity_poly.pdbx_strand_id
1 'polypeptide(L)'
;GSLQNSVHNARVARRILKQKDDPSQATKAEVMWQSAMDEKDKGQCQGPFYSTQALNDKFGGRDSWRCMERFGVEQERADGSTKVRGCDNAASSKHNECTDLGETITCESVDFPLRMAAMFSQLIDLDVPWSMALGTDDVEAAYRRLPCATPQFSVVALLDPHTGMVAYFTVPGLCFGLTASVNQFNRLPELIV
;
A
#
# COMPACT_ATOMS: atom_id res chain seq x y z
N GLY A 1 19.93 -2.97 -19.24
CA GLY A 1 19.37 -4.28 -19.04
C GLY A 1 18.64 -4.35 -17.71
N SER A 2 17.42 -4.88 -17.69
CA SER A 2 16.70 -5.07 -16.41
C SER A 2 17.45 -6.08 -15.56
N LEU A 3 17.68 -5.75 -14.29
CA LEU A 3 18.22 -6.69 -13.31
C LEU A 3 17.27 -7.89 -13.20
N GLN A 4 17.85 -9.10 -13.22
CA GLN A 4 17.10 -10.32 -12.93
C GLN A 4 16.41 -10.18 -11.55
N ASN A 5 15.19 -10.67 -11.43
CA ASN A 5 14.40 -10.53 -10.20
C ASN A 5 15.10 -11.13 -8.98
N SER A 6 15.77 -12.28 -9.14
CA SER A 6 16.54 -12.92 -8.05
C SER A 6 17.67 -12.04 -7.53
N VAL A 7 18.38 -11.33 -8.41
CA VAL A 7 19.44 -10.38 -8.00
C VAL A 7 18.84 -9.17 -7.28
N HIS A 8 17.70 -8.67 -7.73
CA HIS A 8 16.99 -7.60 -7.06
C HIS A 8 16.53 -8.05 -5.67
N ASN A 9 15.87 -9.21 -5.55
CA ASN A 9 15.38 -9.76 -4.30
C ASN A 9 16.52 -9.93 -3.28
N ALA A 10 17.69 -10.42 -3.72
CA ALA A 10 18.87 -10.53 -2.86
C ALA A 10 19.40 -9.16 -2.39
N ARG A 11 19.31 -8.12 -3.23
CA ARG A 11 19.67 -6.74 -2.82
C ARG A 11 18.72 -6.17 -1.79
N VAL A 12 17.41 -6.39 -1.96
CA VAL A 12 16.39 -5.98 -0.98
C VAL A 12 16.65 -6.67 0.35
N ALA A 13 16.85 -7.99 0.35
CA ALA A 13 17.16 -8.75 1.56
C ALA A 13 18.39 -8.22 2.29
N ARG A 14 19.50 -7.96 1.58
CA ARG A 14 20.72 -7.39 2.18
C ARG A 14 20.48 -6.00 2.78
N ARG A 15 19.65 -5.17 2.16
CA ARG A 15 19.30 -3.84 2.67
C ARG A 15 18.50 -3.94 3.96
N ILE A 16 17.52 -4.83 4.01
CA ILE A 16 16.72 -5.09 5.21
C ILE A 16 17.62 -5.60 6.36
N LEU A 17 18.52 -6.55 6.09
CA LEU A 17 19.42 -7.07 7.12
C LEU A 17 20.36 -6.01 7.71
N LYS A 18 20.74 -4.98 6.96
CA LYS A 18 21.53 -3.86 7.48
C LYS A 18 20.75 -3.00 8.49
N GLN A 19 19.42 -3.04 8.47
CA GLN A 19 18.60 -2.29 9.43
C GLN A 19 18.62 -2.93 10.83
N LYS A 20 19.00 -4.21 10.94
CA LYS A 20 19.06 -4.95 12.21
C LYS A 20 19.98 -4.28 13.22
N ASP A 21 21.10 -3.73 12.74
CA ASP A 21 22.13 -3.16 13.59
C ASP A 21 21.92 -1.65 13.87
N ASP A 22 20.80 -1.08 13.36
CA ASP A 22 20.44 0.32 13.55
C ASP A 22 19.35 0.46 14.63
N PRO A 23 19.69 0.95 15.85
CA PRO A 23 18.71 1.11 16.93
C PRO A 23 17.55 2.03 16.57
N SER A 24 17.75 2.99 15.67
CA SER A 24 16.69 3.91 15.21
C SER A 24 15.59 3.18 14.40
N GLN A 25 15.90 2.02 13.85
CA GLN A 25 14.98 1.20 13.07
C GLN A 25 14.24 0.14 13.90
N ALA A 26 14.72 -0.15 15.12
CA ALA A 26 14.15 -1.23 15.94
C ALA A 26 12.66 -1.03 16.22
N THR A 27 12.25 0.17 16.67
CA THR A 27 10.85 0.50 16.93
C THR A 27 10.01 0.45 15.64
N LYS A 28 10.56 0.91 14.51
CA LYS A 28 9.87 0.86 13.22
C LYS A 28 9.70 -0.57 12.73
N ALA A 29 10.73 -1.41 12.92
CA ALA A 29 10.67 -2.83 12.55
C ALA A 29 9.55 -3.56 13.32
N GLU A 30 9.41 -3.31 14.62
CA GLU A 30 8.34 -3.89 15.43
C GLU A 30 6.95 -3.46 14.97
N VAL A 31 6.76 -2.16 14.71
CA VAL A 31 5.47 -1.65 14.20
C VAL A 31 5.16 -2.24 12.83
N MET A 32 6.15 -2.37 11.94
CA MET A 32 5.95 -2.96 10.61
C MET A 32 5.63 -4.45 10.70
N TRP A 33 6.29 -5.16 11.61
CA TRP A 33 6.03 -6.57 11.86
C TRP A 33 4.60 -6.78 12.36
N GLN A 34 4.20 -6.06 13.40
CA GLN A 34 2.85 -6.15 13.94
C GLN A 34 1.79 -5.83 12.86
N SER A 35 2.00 -4.79 12.07
CA SER A 35 1.11 -4.44 10.96
C SER A 35 1.00 -5.56 9.93
N ALA A 36 2.11 -6.25 9.61
CA ALA A 36 2.09 -7.39 8.68
C ALA A 36 1.36 -8.60 9.26
N MET A 37 1.48 -8.83 10.57
CA MET A 37 0.75 -9.90 11.26
C MET A 37 -0.74 -9.60 11.31
N ASP A 38 -1.14 -8.36 11.57
CA ASP A 38 -2.54 -7.92 11.55
C ASP A 38 -3.14 -8.07 10.13
N GLU A 39 -2.40 -7.71 9.07
CA GLU A 39 -2.80 -7.94 7.68
C GLU A 39 -2.98 -9.45 7.39
N LYS A 40 -2.10 -10.29 7.92
CA LYS A 40 -2.20 -11.75 7.78
C LYS A 40 -3.44 -12.30 8.47
N ASP A 41 -3.70 -11.89 9.71
CA ASP A 41 -4.85 -12.34 10.49
C ASP A 41 -6.19 -11.93 9.84
N LYS A 42 -6.19 -10.79 9.14
CA LYS A 42 -7.31 -10.33 8.30
C LYS A 42 -7.38 -11.03 6.93
N GLY A 43 -6.47 -11.96 6.62
CA GLY A 43 -6.42 -12.66 5.33
C GLY A 43 -5.96 -11.79 4.15
N GLN A 44 -5.38 -10.62 4.41
CA GLN A 44 -4.93 -9.66 3.40
C GLN A 44 -3.53 -9.99 2.86
N CYS A 45 -2.77 -10.83 3.53
CA CYS A 45 -1.50 -11.36 3.06
C CYS A 45 -1.26 -12.80 3.54
N GLN A 46 -0.28 -13.46 2.95
CA GLN A 46 0.17 -14.80 3.33
C GLN A 46 1.66 -14.76 3.66
N GLY A 47 2.05 -15.44 4.71
CA GLY A 47 3.42 -15.50 5.22
C GLY A 47 3.42 -15.66 6.75
N PRO A 48 4.54 -15.39 7.44
CA PRO A 48 5.85 -15.06 6.86
C PRO A 48 6.51 -16.26 6.17
N PHE A 49 7.16 -16.00 5.04
CA PHE A 49 8.08 -16.95 4.39
C PHE A 49 9.51 -16.50 4.69
N TYR A 50 10.32 -17.36 5.28
CA TYR A 50 11.72 -17.07 5.60
C TYR A 50 12.71 -17.60 4.55
N SER A 51 12.21 -18.32 3.57
CA SER A 51 13.00 -18.89 2.49
C SER A 51 12.54 -18.37 1.13
N THR A 52 13.49 -17.91 0.33
CA THR A 52 13.23 -17.59 -1.08
C THR A 52 12.86 -18.83 -1.88
N GLN A 53 13.26 -20.03 -1.42
CA GLN A 53 12.87 -21.30 -2.08
C GLN A 53 11.35 -21.49 -2.05
N ALA A 54 10.71 -21.23 -0.91
CA ALA A 54 9.25 -21.35 -0.79
C ALA A 54 8.51 -20.42 -1.80
N LEU A 55 9.05 -19.24 -2.06
CA LEU A 55 8.50 -18.34 -3.07
C LEU A 55 8.84 -18.75 -4.51
N ASN A 56 10.02 -19.33 -4.72
CA ASN A 56 10.39 -19.91 -6.02
C ASN A 56 9.44 -21.07 -6.39
N ASP A 57 9.14 -21.93 -5.43
CA ASP A 57 8.21 -23.05 -5.63
C ASP A 57 6.78 -22.54 -5.87
N LYS A 58 6.35 -21.53 -5.11
CA LYS A 58 5.02 -20.92 -5.25
C LYS A 58 4.82 -20.25 -6.62
N PHE A 59 5.84 -19.58 -7.15
CA PHE A 59 5.74 -18.76 -8.37
C PHE A 59 6.44 -19.36 -9.60
N GLY A 60 6.96 -20.58 -9.50
CA GLY A 60 7.53 -21.32 -10.63
C GLY A 60 8.94 -20.92 -11.01
N GLY A 61 9.72 -20.33 -10.10
CA GLY A 61 11.14 -20.08 -10.34
C GLY A 61 11.68 -18.84 -9.64
N ARG A 62 13.00 -18.79 -9.52
CA ARG A 62 13.71 -17.73 -8.77
C ARG A 62 13.60 -16.34 -9.40
N ASP A 63 13.34 -16.25 -10.68
CA ASP A 63 13.19 -14.98 -11.42
C ASP A 63 11.73 -14.67 -11.78
N SER A 64 10.78 -15.51 -11.33
CA SER A 64 9.35 -15.36 -11.61
C SER A 64 8.64 -14.41 -10.65
N TRP A 65 9.29 -13.92 -9.60
CA TRP A 65 8.72 -13.02 -8.62
C TRP A 65 9.69 -11.91 -8.23
N ARG A 66 9.15 -10.79 -7.76
CA ARG A 66 9.92 -9.61 -7.37
C ARG A 66 9.32 -8.99 -6.12
N CYS A 67 10.17 -8.70 -5.12
CA CYS A 67 9.71 -8.11 -3.88
C CYS A 67 9.94 -6.60 -3.81
N MET A 68 9.12 -5.96 -2.99
CA MET A 68 9.29 -4.60 -2.51
C MET A 68 9.74 -4.63 -1.05
N GLU A 69 10.61 -3.73 -0.65
CA GLU A 69 10.90 -3.50 0.75
C GLU A 69 9.73 -2.76 1.40
N ARG A 70 9.24 -3.25 2.55
CA ARG A 70 8.32 -2.50 3.39
C ARG A 70 9.11 -1.75 4.45
N PHE A 71 8.88 -0.45 4.56
CA PHE A 71 9.54 0.40 5.54
C PHE A 71 8.54 1.30 6.26
N GLY A 72 8.90 1.73 7.47
CA GLY A 72 8.06 2.61 8.29
C GLY A 72 8.32 4.08 7.98
N VAL A 73 7.24 4.83 7.69
CA VAL A 73 7.26 6.28 7.55
C VAL A 73 6.58 6.90 8.78
N GLU A 74 7.27 7.80 9.45
CA GLU A 74 6.70 8.57 10.54
C GLU A 74 5.79 9.66 9.98
N GLN A 75 4.61 9.76 10.55
CA GLN A 75 3.62 10.79 10.23
C GLN A 75 3.18 11.46 11.53
N GLU A 76 3.38 12.75 11.61
CA GLU A 76 2.88 13.57 12.71
C GLU A 76 1.35 13.71 12.58
N ARG A 77 0.66 13.57 13.71
CA ARG A 77 -0.79 13.79 13.81
C ARG A 77 -1.09 15.21 14.30
N ALA A 78 -2.33 15.64 14.11
CA ALA A 78 -2.78 16.95 14.56
C ALA A 78 -2.68 17.16 16.09
N ASP A 79 -2.64 16.07 16.86
CA ASP A 79 -2.47 16.08 18.33
C ASP A 79 -0.99 16.09 18.75
N GLY A 80 -0.04 16.20 17.81
CA GLY A 80 1.40 16.17 18.06
C GLY A 80 1.97 14.76 18.28
N SER A 81 1.17 13.71 18.24
CA SER A 81 1.65 12.34 18.32
C SER A 81 2.22 11.86 16.97
N THR A 82 3.17 10.92 17.01
CA THR A 82 3.73 10.32 15.79
C THR A 82 3.14 8.94 15.57
N LYS A 83 2.69 8.69 14.33
CA LYS A 83 2.27 7.37 13.87
C LYS A 83 3.24 6.84 12.81
N VAL A 84 3.67 5.60 12.94
CA VAL A 84 4.44 4.91 11.90
C VAL A 84 3.47 4.21 10.95
N ARG A 85 3.61 4.48 9.64
CA ARG A 85 2.84 3.80 8.59
C ARG A 85 3.74 2.96 7.71
N GLY A 86 3.29 1.76 7.36
CA GLY A 86 3.96 0.90 6.40
C GLY A 86 3.83 1.44 4.98
N CYS A 87 4.95 1.53 4.30
CA CYS A 87 5.00 1.89 2.89
C CYS A 87 5.78 0.82 2.11
N ASP A 88 5.20 0.33 1.03
CA ASP A 88 5.85 -0.64 0.14
C ASP A 88 6.64 0.14 -0.92
N ASN A 89 7.97 -0.07 -0.98
CA ASN A 89 8.87 0.73 -1.81
C ASN A 89 8.82 0.33 -3.29
N ALA A 90 7.69 0.63 -3.94
CA ALA A 90 7.48 0.33 -5.34
C ALA A 90 8.38 1.16 -6.29
N ALA A 91 8.80 2.36 -5.86
CA ALA A 91 9.68 3.21 -6.65
C ALA A 91 11.11 2.61 -6.73
N SER A 92 11.77 2.34 -5.59
CA SER A 92 13.13 1.80 -5.59
C SER A 92 13.20 0.36 -6.14
N SER A 93 12.11 -0.37 -6.07
CA SER A 93 11.98 -1.70 -6.66
C SER A 93 11.59 -1.69 -8.13
N LYS A 94 11.39 -0.51 -8.72
CA LYS A 94 11.06 -0.28 -10.14
C LYS A 94 9.72 -0.85 -10.60
N HIS A 95 8.79 -1.13 -9.67
CA HIS A 95 7.45 -1.57 -10.01
C HIS A 95 6.68 -0.46 -10.73
N ASN A 96 6.80 0.78 -10.23
CA ASN A 96 6.11 1.93 -10.84
C ASN A 96 6.67 2.27 -12.24
N GLU A 97 7.93 1.97 -12.54
CA GLU A 97 8.51 2.16 -13.87
C GLU A 97 7.95 1.17 -14.91
N CYS A 98 7.41 0.03 -14.44
CA CYS A 98 6.80 -1.01 -15.29
C CYS A 98 5.27 -0.90 -15.35
N THR A 99 4.70 0.14 -14.75
CA THR A 99 3.26 0.37 -14.71
C THR A 99 2.89 1.38 -15.79
N ASP A 100 2.08 0.96 -16.74
CA ASP A 100 1.44 1.88 -17.68
C ASP A 100 0.13 2.38 -17.06
N LEU A 101 0.05 3.70 -16.90
CA LEU A 101 -1.15 4.38 -16.43
C LEU A 101 -1.84 4.95 -17.66
N GLY A 102 -2.81 4.23 -18.20
CA GLY A 102 -3.58 4.68 -19.35
C GLY A 102 -4.41 5.96 -19.13
N GLU A 103 -4.45 6.44 -17.89
CA GLU A 103 -5.23 7.62 -17.50
C GLU A 103 -4.57 8.40 -16.36
N THR A 104 -4.88 9.69 -16.29
CA THR A 104 -4.51 10.57 -15.17
C THR A 104 -5.71 10.75 -14.25
N ILE A 105 -5.50 10.57 -12.95
CA ILE A 105 -6.54 10.83 -11.95
C ILE A 105 -6.65 12.35 -11.76
N THR A 106 -7.87 12.85 -11.87
CA THR A 106 -8.23 14.19 -11.42
C THR A 106 -8.98 14.05 -10.10
N CYS A 107 -8.38 14.48 -9.00
CA CYS A 107 -9.06 14.51 -7.72
C CYS A 107 -9.93 15.77 -7.63
N GLU A 108 -11.18 15.58 -7.22
CA GLU A 108 -12.05 16.72 -6.91
C GLU A 108 -11.51 17.48 -5.70
N SER A 109 -11.55 18.81 -5.78
CA SER A 109 -11.13 19.67 -4.68
C SER A 109 -12.25 19.85 -3.65
N VAL A 110 -11.90 20.43 -2.51
CA VAL A 110 -12.89 20.87 -1.49
C VAL A 110 -13.91 21.87 -2.04
N ASP A 111 -13.64 22.48 -3.20
CA ASP A 111 -14.57 23.39 -3.86
C ASP A 111 -15.77 22.66 -4.47
N PHE A 112 -15.64 21.35 -4.76
CA PHE A 112 -16.72 20.58 -5.34
C PHE A 112 -18.00 20.59 -4.47
N PRO A 113 -17.97 20.20 -3.19
CA PRO A 113 -19.15 20.27 -2.33
C PRO A 113 -19.67 21.71 -2.15
N LEU A 114 -18.79 22.71 -2.16
CA LEU A 114 -19.21 24.11 -2.08
C LEU A 114 -19.96 24.55 -3.35
N ARG A 115 -19.49 24.17 -4.52
CA ARG A 115 -20.17 24.42 -5.80
C ARG A 115 -21.51 23.71 -5.87
N MET A 116 -21.57 22.46 -5.39
CA MET A 116 -22.82 21.72 -5.31
C MET A 116 -23.83 22.42 -4.38
N ALA A 117 -23.40 22.88 -3.20
CA ALA A 117 -24.26 23.63 -2.28
C ALA A 117 -24.77 24.92 -2.91
N ALA A 118 -23.90 25.68 -3.59
CA ALA A 118 -24.30 26.89 -4.29
C ALA A 118 -25.30 26.62 -5.41
N MET A 119 -25.10 25.52 -6.16
CA MET A 119 -26.02 25.13 -7.24
C MET A 119 -27.39 24.68 -6.70
N PHE A 120 -27.41 23.88 -5.65
CA PHE A 120 -28.65 23.47 -5.01
C PHE A 120 -29.42 24.68 -4.41
N SER A 121 -28.72 25.65 -3.78
CA SER A 121 -29.37 26.84 -3.23
C SER A 121 -30.07 27.70 -4.29
N GLN A 122 -29.67 27.63 -5.56
CA GLN A 122 -30.32 28.32 -6.68
C GLN A 122 -31.56 27.56 -7.21
N LEU A 123 -31.62 26.24 -6.99
CA LEU A 123 -32.69 25.39 -7.52
C LEU A 123 -33.82 25.15 -6.51
N ILE A 124 -33.56 25.43 -5.23
CA ILE A 124 -34.52 25.19 -4.15
C ILE A 124 -35.31 26.46 -3.87
N ASP A 125 -36.64 26.34 -3.74
CA ASP A 125 -37.47 27.40 -3.25
C ASP A 125 -37.12 27.75 -1.81
N LEU A 126 -36.68 28.98 -1.58
CA LEU A 126 -36.21 29.45 -0.28
C LEU A 126 -37.32 29.58 0.77
N ASP A 127 -38.59 29.47 0.36
CA ASP A 127 -39.74 29.45 1.27
C ASP A 127 -39.93 28.13 1.98
N VAL A 128 -39.18 27.06 1.55
CA VAL A 128 -39.20 25.74 2.19
C VAL A 128 -37.90 25.56 2.99
N PRO A 129 -37.97 25.29 4.30
CA PRO A 129 -36.77 24.97 5.08
C PRO A 129 -36.05 23.75 4.52
N TRP A 130 -34.78 23.92 4.15
CA TRP A 130 -33.94 22.83 3.70
C TRP A 130 -32.61 22.81 4.45
N SER A 131 -31.98 21.65 4.51
CA SER A 131 -30.65 21.48 5.05
C SER A 131 -29.85 20.54 4.17
N MET A 132 -28.57 20.79 4.03
CA MET A 132 -27.64 19.92 3.33
C MET A 132 -26.68 19.31 4.33
N ALA A 133 -26.50 17.98 4.26
CA ALA A 133 -25.50 17.27 5.03
C ALA A 133 -24.40 16.76 4.08
N LEU A 134 -23.17 16.90 4.51
CA LEU A 134 -22.00 16.31 3.85
C LEU A 134 -21.54 15.11 4.67
N GLY A 135 -21.30 14.00 4.02
CA GLY A 135 -20.72 12.81 4.59
C GLY A 135 -19.37 12.48 3.95
N THR A 136 -18.52 11.82 4.69
CA THR A 136 -17.29 11.23 4.18
C THR A 136 -17.25 9.76 4.55
N ASP A 137 -16.89 8.91 3.59
CA ASP A 137 -16.69 7.49 3.80
C ASP A 137 -15.20 7.16 3.74
N ASP A 138 -14.72 6.34 4.68
CA ASP A 138 -13.37 5.79 4.66
C ASP A 138 -13.43 4.28 4.46
N VAL A 139 -12.71 3.79 3.48
CA VAL A 139 -12.65 2.36 3.17
C VAL A 139 -11.42 1.75 3.83
N GLU A 140 -11.65 0.95 4.86
CA GLU A 140 -10.57 0.24 5.55
C GLU A 140 -9.79 -0.63 4.56
N ALA A 141 -8.46 -0.48 4.58
CA ALA A 141 -7.52 -1.23 3.75
C ALA A 141 -7.85 -1.20 2.25
N ALA A 142 -8.29 -0.04 1.76
CA ALA A 142 -8.84 0.20 0.43
C ALA A 142 -8.14 -0.58 -0.70
N TYR A 143 -6.81 -0.45 -0.82
CA TYR A 143 -6.05 -1.13 -1.87
C TYR A 143 -5.99 -2.64 -1.69
N ARG A 144 -5.98 -3.14 -0.45
CA ARG A 144 -5.94 -4.58 -0.15
C ARG A 144 -7.21 -5.32 -0.58
N ARG A 145 -8.33 -4.60 -0.76
CA ARG A 145 -9.61 -5.16 -1.22
C ARG A 145 -9.66 -5.38 -2.73
N LEU A 146 -8.75 -4.77 -3.48
CA LEU A 146 -8.66 -4.93 -4.92
C LEU A 146 -7.68 -6.05 -5.26
N PRO A 147 -8.11 -7.09 -6.01
CA PRO A 147 -7.22 -8.19 -6.36
C PRO A 147 -6.14 -7.73 -7.35
N CYS A 148 -4.92 -8.23 -7.16
CA CYS A 148 -3.82 -8.03 -8.09
C CYS A 148 -3.75 -9.21 -9.07
N ALA A 149 -3.80 -8.93 -10.37
CA ALA A 149 -3.72 -9.96 -11.41
C ALA A 149 -2.33 -10.64 -11.47
N THR A 150 -1.30 -10.00 -10.92
CA THR A 150 0.09 -10.48 -10.94
C THR A 150 0.67 -10.54 -9.53
N PRO A 151 0.15 -11.41 -8.63
CA PRO A 151 0.54 -11.45 -7.21
C PRO A 151 2.02 -11.79 -7.00
N GLN A 152 2.70 -12.38 -7.97
CA GLN A 152 4.15 -12.61 -7.95
C GLN A 152 4.97 -11.31 -7.90
N PHE A 153 4.38 -10.17 -8.26
CA PHE A 153 4.98 -8.85 -8.14
C PHE A 153 4.44 -8.04 -6.95
N SER A 154 3.53 -8.62 -6.16
CA SER A 154 3.00 -8.06 -4.92
C SER A 154 3.58 -8.80 -3.70
N VAL A 155 4.88 -9.06 -3.72
CA VAL A 155 5.62 -9.64 -2.60
C VAL A 155 6.26 -8.49 -1.81
N VAL A 156 6.03 -8.44 -0.50
CA VAL A 156 6.67 -7.48 0.39
C VAL A 156 7.66 -8.18 1.30
N ALA A 157 8.77 -7.51 1.59
CA ALA A 157 9.83 -8.01 2.45
C ALA A 157 10.12 -7.00 3.55
N LEU A 158 10.26 -7.48 4.78
CA LEU A 158 10.59 -6.68 5.95
C LEU A 158 11.47 -7.48 6.93
N LEU A 159 12.03 -6.77 7.92
CA LEU A 159 12.77 -7.41 9.00
C LEU A 159 11.78 -8.01 9.99
N ASP A 160 11.98 -9.29 10.34
CA ASP A 160 11.39 -9.85 11.54
C ASP A 160 12.27 -9.45 12.76
N PRO A 161 11.76 -8.60 13.66
CA PRO A 161 12.56 -8.11 14.79
C PRO A 161 12.87 -9.20 15.82
N HIS A 162 12.09 -10.27 15.87
CA HIS A 162 12.23 -11.34 16.86
C HIS A 162 13.31 -12.36 16.46
N THR A 163 13.42 -12.65 15.15
CA THR A 163 14.41 -13.60 14.63
C THR A 163 15.62 -12.93 13.99
N GLY A 164 15.50 -11.66 13.64
CA GLY A 164 16.50 -10.91 12.87
C GLY A 164 16.65 -11.41 11.43
N MET A 165 15.66 -12.11 10.92
CA MET A 165 15.62 -12.63 9.55
C MET A 165 14.77 -11.75 8.64
N VAL A 166 15.00 -11.86 7.34
CA VAL A 166 14.09 -11.28 6.35
C VAL A 166 12.86 -12.16 6.23
N ALA A 167 11.71 -11.57 6.44
CA ALA A 167 10.41 -12.20 6.23
C ALA A 167 9.77 -11.67 4.95
N TYR A 168 9.19 -12.56 4.16
CA TYR A 168 8.46 -12.23 2.95
C TYR A 168 6.98 -12.51 3.15
N PHE A 169 6.14 -11.66 2.58
CA PHE A 169 4.68 -11.84 2.55
C PHE A 169 4.18 -11.67 1.13
N THR A 170 3.30 -12.56 0.68
CA THR A 170 2.60 -12.40 -0.60
C THR A 170 1.28 -11.68 -0.37
N VAL A 171 1.04 -10.63 -1.13
CA VAL A 171 -0.14 -9.79 -0.99
C VAL A 171 -1.04 -10.00 -2.22
N PRO A 172 -2.19 -10.67 -2.07
CA PRO A 172 -3.10 -10.89 -3.19
C PRO A 172 -3.81 -9.62 -3.67
N GLY A 173 -3.88 -8.60 -2.82
CA GLY A 173 -4.40 -7.28 -3.14
C GLY A 173 -3.34 -6.32 -3.66
N LEU A 174 -3.77 -5.09 -3.98
CA LEU A 174 -2.86 -4.04 -4.40
C LEU A 174 -2.04 -3.52 -3.20
N CYS A 175 -0.78 -3.20 -3.45
CA CYS A 175 0.15 -2.70 -2.43
C CYS A 175 0.10 -1.18 -2.30
N PHE A 176 0.31 -0.68 -1.08
CA PHE A 176 0.61 0.74 -0.86
C PHE A 176 1.94 1.10 -1.52
N GLY A 177 1.98 2.26 -2.21
CA GLY A 177 3.19 2.70 -2.93
C GLY A 177 3.21 2.33 -4.42
N LEU A 178 2.31 1.47 -4.89
CA LEU A 178 2.07 1.28 -6.31
C LEU A 178 1.21 2.42 -6.87
N THR A 179 1.68 3.09 -7.89
CA THR A 179 0.93 4.17 -8.59
C THR A 179 -0.39 3.63 -9.14
N ALA A 180 -0.38 2.40 -9.68
CA ALA A 180 -1.58 1.74 -10.16
C ALA A 180 -2.65 1.52 -9.07
N SER A 181 -2.26 1.38 -7.80
CA SER A 181 -3.22 1.15 -6.71
C SER A 181 -4.16 2.33 -6.55
N VAL A 182 -3.65 3.55 -6.66
CA VAL A 182 -4.43 4.79 -6.57
C VAL A 182 -5.44 4.86 -7.73
N ASN A 183 -4.97 4.62 -8.97
CA ASN A 183 -5.82 4.66 -10.16
C ASN A 183 -6.93 3.60 -10.10
N GLN A 184 -6.59 2.36 -9.75
CA GLN A 184 -7.57 1.30 -9.68
C GLN A 184 -8.61 1.52 -8.57
N PHE A 185 -8.18 2.04 -7.41
CA PHE A 185 -9.11 2.32 -6.33
C PHE A 185 -10.09 3.46 -6.67
N ASN A 186 -9.61 4.54 -7.30
CA ASN A 186 -10.47 5.68 -7.64
C ASN A 186 -11.56 5.38 -8.67
N ARG A 187 -11.43 4.28 -9.41
CA ARG A 187 -12.52 3.82 -10.31
C ARG A 187 -13.73 3.26 -9.55
N LEU A 188 -13.55 2.78 -8.31
CA LEU A 188 -14.66 2.23 -7.54
C LEU A 188 -15.68 3.29 -7.09
N PRO A 189 -15.26 4.42 -6.49
CA PRO A 189 -16.21 5.50 -6.17
C PRO A 189 -16.97 6.02 -7.39
N GLU A 190 -16.33 6.10 -8.56
CA GLU A 190 -16.96 6.52 -9.81
C GLU A 190 -18.06 5.56 -10.29
N LEU A 191 -18.02 4.29 -9.87
CA LEU A 191 -19.05 3.30 -10.22
C LEU A 191 -20.23 3.28 -9.23
N ILE A 192 -20.09 3.93 -8.09
CA ILE A 192 -21.09 3.91 -7.00
C ILE A 192 -21.97 5.17 -7.02
N VAL A 193 -21.56 6.19 -7.74
CA VAL A 193 -22.30 7.46 -7.95
C VAL A 193 -23.26 7.34 -9.19
#